data_0b6a51e370e54a6f17b142774bd40561
#
_entry.id   0b6a51e370e54a6f17b142774bd40561
#
_cell.length_a   1.000
_cell.length_b   1.000
_cell.length_c   1.000
_cell.angle_alpha   90.00
_cell.angle_beta   90.00
_cell.angle_gamma   90.00
#
_symmetry.space_group_name_H-M   'P 1'
#
loop_
_entity.id
_entity.type
_entity.pdbx_description
1 polymer ?
#
loop_
_entity_poly.entity_id
_entity_poly.type
_entity_poly.pdbx_seq_one_letter_code
_entity_poly.pdbx_strand_id
1 'polypeptide(L)'
;MSHLTMTRRGAVLLAMALAAACPSTPGAAQAPQRGGTLTVAVDLEPASLDPAFSNASTDRRVYNLFAENLLQQDDTGAFRPMLAEGWDYAPDRRSITFRLRKGVRFHDGTEFDAAAVKFNLERVADPANNARARQYLLDLASVDVIDGHTARVNLKQPSGGFLAVLALEAGSMLSPAAIRSMGPEFARRPVGTGPFRVLSWTSGRVEAERFDGYWRDGADGRKLPYLDKVVVRVIANTAVKLVELKAGGVQVGDAIQVKDFDQVERDPTLMLSDTIQGIQQYMAFNVTKPPFDNIDLRRAVALAINRPAIERVISRGQGVVSQGLKPPSSLAYDKSIRGHGHDVAAARAAYQKSGHKGPITLVVIQRDPDTQIAQLLQAMLKEAGIELKIEVLERQAWLDKVLGRTFQVGILRASIPRPDPDLTFSNFYGKGARQNYSGFLDDRIDALLETSRRESDIEVRRKAYAEIQQVLLDNYAETYFFFRPNKEVLRREVQGFAREFAGTWIYAETWLKR
;
A
#
# COMPACT_ATOMS: atom_id res chain seq x y z
N MET A 1 -23.41 -38.38 -83.61
CA MET A 1 -22.53 -39.36 -84.36
C MET A 1 -21.23 -39.42 -83.62
N SER A 2 -20.88 -40.64 -83.30
CA SER A 2 -19.59 -41.32 -83.04
C SER A 2 -18.83 -40.88 -81.80
N HIS A 3 -18.91 -41.72 -80.82
CA HIS A 3 -18.09 -42.90 -80.44
C HIS A 3 -16.77 -42.55 -79.70
N LEU A 4 -16.78 -42.94 -78.42
CA LEU A 4 -15.88 -43.90 -77.75
C LEU A 4 -14.38 -43.61 -77.82
N THR A 5 -13.75 -43.56 -76.71
CA THR A 5 -13.14 -44.77 -76.10
C THR A 5 -12.58 -44.51 -74.71
N MET A 6 -12.82 -45.49 -73.87
CA MET A 6 -12.30 -45.71 -72.51
C MET A 6 -10.83 -46.12 -72.57
N THR A 7 -9.94 -45.60 -71.72
CA THR A 7 -8.81 -46.37 -71.21
C THR A 7 -8.60 -46.15 -69.72
N ARG A 8 -8.59 -47.27 -69.03
CA ARG A 8 -8.24 -47.44 -67.59
C ARG A 8 -6.75 -47.24 -67.40
N ARG A 9 -6.35 -46.62 -66.31
CA ARG A 9 -5.35 -47.11 -65.32
C ARG A 9 -4.78 -45.94 -64.53
N GLY A 10 -4.74 -46.11 -63.18
CA GLY A 10 -3.92 -45.32 -62.29
C GLY A 10 -4.61 -44.90 -60.98
N ALA A 11 -5.02 -45.89 -60.14
CA ALA A 11 -5.36 -45.61 -58.76
C ALA A 11 -4.08 -45.26 -57.96
N VAL A 12 -3.91 -43.99 -57.59
CA VAL A 12 -2.92 -43.60 -56.58
C VAL A 12 -3.67 -43.35 -55.30
N LEU A 13 -3.48 -44.21 -54.31
CA LEU A 13 -3.93 -44.09 -52.93
C LEU A 13 -3.19 -42.91 -52.28
N LEU A 14 -3.89 -41.79 -52.10
CA LEU A 14 -3.43 -40.69 -51.25
C LEU A 14 -3.88 -40.96 -49.83
N ALA A 15 -3.02 -41.55 -49.00
CA ALA A 15 -3.23 -41.68 -47.57
C ALA A 15 -3.14 -40.30 -46.93
N MET A 16 -4.27 -39.63 -46.63
CA MET A 16 -4.36 -38.48 -45.73
C MET A 16 -4.06 -38.93 -44.30
N ALA A 17 -2.85 -38.65 -43.81
CA ALA A 17 -2.57 -38.69 -42.37
C ALA A 17 -3.36 -37.55 -41.70
N LEU A 18 -4.48 -37.86 -41.06
CA LEU A 18 -5.12 -36.99 -40.11
C LEU A 18 -4.17 -36.89 -38.87
N ALA A 19 -3.38 -35.84 -38.81
CA ALA A 19 -2.71 -35.43 -37.59
C ALA A 19 -3.83 -34.98 -36.64
N ALA A 20 -4.18 -35.81 -35.65
CA ALA A 20 -5.02 -35.45 -34.54
C ALA A 20 -4.30 -34.34 -33.75
N ALA A 21 -4.66 -33.08 -33.99
CA ALA A 21 -4.34 -31.99 -33.10
C ALA A 21 -5.05 -32.25 -31.78
N CYS A 22 -4.31 -32.79 -30.79
CA CYS A 22 -4.80 -32.79 -29.41
C CYS A 22 -5.02 -31.32 -29.02
N PRO A 23 -6.25 -30.91 -28.65
CA PRO A 23 -6.41 -29.62 -28.04
C PRO A 23 -5.56 -29.62 -26.76
N SER A 24 -4.60 -28.72 -26.66
CA SER A 24 -3.91 -28.42 -25.41
C SER A 24 -4.97 -27.93 -24.43
N THR A 25 -5.44 -28.82 -23.57
CA THR A 25 -6.26 -28.46 -22.42
C THR A 25 -5.53 -27.37 -21.65
N PRO A 26 -6.19 -26.23 -21.35
CA PRO A 26 -5.62 -25.25 -20.44
C PRO A 26 -5.25 -26.02 -19.17
N GLY A 27 -4.00 -25.91 -18.71
CA GLY A 27 -3.52 -26.66 -17.56
C GLY A 27 -4.51 -26.48 -16.42
N ALA A 28 -5.14 -27.56 -15.98
CA ALA A 28 -6.06 -27.53 -14.85
C ALA A 28 -5.33 -26.89 -13.67
N ALA A 29 -5.88 -25.80 -13.15
CA ALA A 29 -5.32 -25.13 -11.97
C ALA A 29 -5.15 -26.20 -10.89
N GLN A 30 -3.94 -26.37 -10.38
CA GLN A 30 -3.65 -27.40 -9.39
C GLN A 30 -4.48 -27.15 -8.14
N ALA A 31 -5.19 -28.18 -7.67
CA ALA A 31 -6.01 -28.06 -6.46
C ALA A 31 -5.13 -27.70 -5.25
N PRO A 32 -5.61 -26.83 -4.34
CA PRO A 32 -4.89 -26.46 -3.14
C PRO A 32 -4.51 -27.69 -2.29
N GLN A 33 -3.27 -27.69 -1.80
CA GLN A 33 -2.77 -28.73 -0.90
C GLN A 33 -2.85 -28.26 0.54
N ARG A 34 -3.27 -29.14 1.44
CA ARG A 34 -3.38 -28.82 2.87
C ARG A 34 -2.17 -29.25 3.64
N GLY A 35 -1.89 -28.52 4.71
CA GLY A 35 -0.81 -28.78 5.63
C GLY A 35 0.47 -28.01 5.31
N GLY A 36 1.44 -28.15 6.18
CA GLY A 36 2.74 -27.51 6.07
C GLY A 36 2.83 -26.17 6.79
N THR A 37 4.07 -25.68 6.88
CA THR A 37 4.42 -24.42 7.53
C THR A 37 4.93 -23.43 6.50
N LEU A 38 4.31 -22.27 6.44
CA LEU A 38 4.81 -21.11 5.66
C LEU A 38 5.70 -20.27 6.58
N THR A 39 6.96 -20.10 6.23
CA THR A 39 7.85 -19.15 6.90
C THR A 39 7.99 -17.90 6.03
N VAL A 40 7.64 -16.74 6.59
CA VAL A 40 7.78 -15.45 5.91
C VAL A 40 8.81 -14.59 6.62
N ALA A 41 9.55 -13.77 5.87
CA ALA A 41 10.53 -12.85 6.42
C ALA A 41 10.07 -11.39 6.23
N VAL A 42 10.12 -10.62 7.31
CA VAL A 42 9.88 -9.18 7.33
C VAL A 42 11.15 -8.43 7.75
N ASP A 43 11.27 -7.16 7.37
CA ASP A 43 12.46 -6.33 7.63
C ASP A 43 12.51 -5.75 9.05
N LEU A 44 11.36 -5.59 9.71
CA LEU A 44 11.25 -5.01 11.03
C LEU A 44 10.37 -5.85 11.95
N GLU A 45 10.69 -5.85 13.23
CA GLU A 45 9.81 -6.43 14.25
C GLU A 45 8.54 -5.61 14.40
N PRO A 46 7.34 -6.26 14.52
CA PRO A 46 6.12 -5.56 14.84
C PRO A 46 6.24 -4.75 16.13
N ALA A 47 5.77 -3.50 16.11
CA ALA A 47 5.78 -2.66 17.30
C ALA A 47 4.74 -3.12 18.33
N SER A 48 3.65 -3.72 17.85
CA SER A 48 2.55 -4.28 18.64
C SER A 48 1.79 -5.29 17.79
N LEU A 49 1.26 -6.35 18.41
CA LEU A 49 0.25 -7.20 17.76
C LEU A 49 -1.19 -6.75 18.04
N ASP A 50 -1.39 -5.68 18.81
CA ASP A 50 -2.68 -4.99 18.85
C ASP A 50 -2.74 -3.92 17.76
N PRO A 51 -3.60 -4.08 16.72
CA PRO A 51 -3.70 -3.15 15.60
C PRO A 51 -4.02 -1.71 15.99
N ALA A 52 -4.66 -1.48 17.13
CA ALA A 52 -4.95 -0.15 17.63
C ALA A 52 -3.69 0.70 17.89
N PHE A 53 -2.57 0.05 18.24
CA PHE A 53 -1.34 0.73 18.70
C PHE A 53 -0.23 0.80 17.66
N SER A 54 -0.45 0.35 16.44
CA SER A 54 0.49 0.53 15.34
C SER A 54 -0.21 0.92 14.04
N ASN A 55 0.52 1.64 13.20
CA ASN A 55 0.11 1.99 11.84
C ASN A 55 1.24 1.71 10.82
N ALA A 56 2.21 0.90 11.20
CA ALA A 56 3.31 0.53 10.33
C ALA A 56 2.88 -0.54 9.31
N SER A 57 3.35 -0.40 8.07
CA SER A 57 3.04 -1.36 7.00
C SER A 57 3.56 -2.76 7.30
N THR A 58 4.68 -2.89 8.01
CA THR A 58 5.24 -4.19 8.43
C THR A 58 4.29 -4.92 9.38
N ASP A 59 3.70 -4.19 10.33
CA ASP A 59 2.80 -4.77 11.33
C ASP A 59 1.51 -5.29 10.68
N ARG A 60 0.98 -4.57 9.67
CA ARG A 60 -0.19 -5.02 8.91
C ARG A 60 0.01 -6.37 8.22
N ARG A 61 1.24 -6.72 7.82
CA ARG A 61 1.56 -8.03 7.24
C ARG A 61 1.35 -9.18 8.22
N VAL A 62 1.34 -8.91 9.52
CA VAL A 62 1.12 -9.90 10.59
C VAL A 62 -0.34 -9.94 11.03
N TYR A 63 -1.05 -8.80 10.97
CA TYR A 63 -2.41 -8.70 11.51
C TYR A 63 -3.42 -9.64 10.83
N ASN A 64 -3.34 -9.82 9.51
CA ASN A 64 -4.23 -10.72 8.77
C ASN A 64 -4.05 -12.22 9.09
N LEU A 65 -3.09 -12.57 9.94
CA LEU A 65 -3.04 -13.92 10.53
C LEU A 65 -4.21 -14.13 11.49
N PHE A 66 -4.49 -13.15 12.35
CA PHE A 66 -5.38 -13.32 13.48
C PHE A 66 -6.56 -12.35 13.54
N ALA A 67 -6.52 -11.23 12.85
CA ALA A 67 -7.57 -10.22 12.85
C ALA A 67 -8.17 -10.04 11.45
N GLU A 68 -9.45 -9.75 11.41
CA GLU A 68 -10.18 -9.38 10.21
C GLU A 68 -10.95 -8.08 10.43
N ASN A 69 -11.30 -7.42 9.34
CA ASN A 69 -12.05 -6.18 9.32
C ASN A 69 -13.51 -6.43 8.90
N LEU A 70 -14.38 -5.43 9.03
CA LEU A 70 -15.76 -5.54 8.53
C LEU A 70 -15.79 -5.73 7.01
N LEU A 71 -14.85 -5.12 6.32
CA LEU A 71 -14.66 -5.19 4.87
C LEU A 71 -13.16 -5.18 4.56
N GLN A 72 -12.81 -5.63 3.38
CA GLN A 72 -11.44 -5.56 2.85
C GLN A 72 -11.43 -4.77 1.56
N GLN A 73 -10.26 -4.35 1.14
CA GLN A 73 -10.06 -3.71 -0.15
C GLN A 73 -9.21 -4.62 -1.04
N ASP A 74 -9.75 -5.02 -2.20
CA ASP A 74 -8.99 -5.84 -3.15
C ASP A 74 -7.83 -5.04 -3.79
N ASP A 75 -7.04 -5.70 -4.61
CA ASP A 75 -5.86 -5.12 -5.29
C ASP A 75 -6.22 -3.98 -6.26
N THR A 76 -7.48 -3.89 -6.69
CA THR A 76 -8.01 -2.79 -7.52
C THR A 76 -8.47 -1.59 -6.69
N GLY A 77 -8.54 -1.73 -5.36
CA GLY A 77 -9.08 -0.74 -4.45
C GLY A 77 -10.59 -0.81 -4.24
N ALA A 78 -11.27 -1.81 -4.81
CA ALA A 78 -12.71 -2.01 -4.59
C ALA A 78 -12.97 -2.66 -3.22
N PHE A 79 -14.03 -2.19 -2.54
CA PHE A 79 -14.41 -2.76 -1.26
C PHE A 79 -15.16 -4.09 -1.43
N ARG A 80 -14.76 -5.08 -0.65
CA ARG A 80 -15.33 -6.43 -0.62
C ARG A 80 -15.86 -6.76 0.77
N PRO A 81 -16.99 -7.47 0.87
CA PRO A 81 -17.49 -8.00 2.13
C PRO A 81 -16.47 -8.90 2.84
N MET A 82 -16.37 -8.75 4.17
CA MET A 82 -15.56 -9.62 5.04
C MET A 82 -16.40 -10.06 6.24
N LEU A 83 -16.20 -9.51 7.43
CA LEU A 83 -17.06 -9.78 8.60
C LEU A 83 -18.45 -9.15 8.46
N ALA A 84 -18.60 -8.10 7.66
CA ALA A 84 -19.90 -7.62 7.19
C ALA A 84 -20.21 -8.25 5.83
N GLU A 85 -21.46 -8.72 5.64
CA GLU A 85 -21.98 -9.23 4.36
C GLU A 85 -22.34 -8.09 3.40
N GLY A 86 -22.54 -6.88 3.94
CA GLY A 86 -22.85 -5.68 3.19
C GLY A 86 -23.07 -4.49 4.11
N TRP A 87 -23.19 -3.33 3.49
CA TRP A 87 -23.40 -2.06 4.19
C TRP A 87 -24.22 -1.09 3.35
N ASP A 88 -24.90 -0.16 4.03
CA ASP A 88 -25.69 0.89 3.40
C ASP A 88 -25.41 2.23 4.07
N TYR A 89 -25.22 3.26 3.26
CA TYR A 89 -25.15 4.64 3.76
C TYR A 89 -26.56 5.21 3.98
N ALA A 90 -26.72 5.97 5.04
CA ALA A 90 -27.88 6.86 5.18
C ALA A 90 -27.86 7.95 4.07
N PRO A 91 -29.03 8.52 3.71
CA PRO A 91 -29.10 9.54 2.67
C PRO A 91 -28.22 10.77 2.94
N ASP A 92 -28.09 11.18 4.20
CA ASP A 92 -27.23 12.30 4.64
C ASP A 92 -25.75 11.93 4.78
N ARG A 93 -25.40 10.65 4.54
CA ARG A 93 -24.05 10.08 4.63
C ARG A 93 -23.37 10.23 5.99
N ARG A 94 -24.15 10.52 7.03
CA ARG A 94 -23.67 10.60 8.42
C ARG A 94 -23.77 9.29 9.16
N SER A 95 -24.25 8.23 8.55
CA SER A 95 -24.17 6.90 9.13
C SER A 95 -24.04 5.82 8.08
N ILE A 96 -23.44 4.69 8.50
CA ILE A 96 -23.27 3.48 7.69
C ILE A 96 -23.82 2.32 8.54
N THR A 97 -24.79 1.60 7.99
CA THR A 97 -25.35 0.40 8.62
C THR A 97 -24.72 -0.83 8.03
N PHE A 98 -24.07 -1.64 8.87
CA PHE A 98 -23.44 -2.91 8.50
C PHE A 98 -24.31 -4.09 8.88
N ARG A 99 -24.52 -5.02 7.95
CA ARG A 99 -25.09 -6.35 8.19
C ARG A 99 -23.94 -7.31 8.44
N LEU A 100 -23.88 -7.87 9.64
CA LEU A 100 -22.78 -8.70 10.09
C LEU A 100 -23.03 -10.19 9.78
N ARG A 101 -21.95 -10.89 9.49
CA ARG A 101 -21.95 -12.33 9.24
C ARG A 101 -22.28 -13.08 10.53
N LYS A 102 -23.19 -14.07 10.42
CA LYS A 102 -23.57 -14.94 11.53
C LYS A 102 -22.63 -16.12 11.69
N GLY A 103 -22.49 -16.63 12.91
CA GLY A 103 -21.71 -17.84 13.21
C GLY A 103 -20.20 -17.63 13.18
N VAL A 104 -19.70 -16.41 13.06
CA VAL A 104 -18.27 -16.09 13.21
C VAL A 104 -17.90 -16.10 14.69
N ARG A 105 -16.77 -16.74 15.02
CA ARG A 105 -16.23 -16.81 16.38
C ARG A 105 -14.82 -16.27 16.44
N PHE A 106 -14.52 -15.63 17.56
CA PHE A 106 -13.14 -15.33 17.93
C PHE A 106 -12.37 -16.59 18.32
N HIS A 107 -11.05 -16.52 18.36
CA HIS A 107 -10.19 -17.65 18.74
C HIS A 107 -10.44 -18.18 20.16
N ASP A 108 -11.04 -17.38 21.04
CA ASP A 108 -11.45 -17.77 22.39
C ASP A 108 -12.83 -18.42 22.43
N GLY A 109 -13.49 -18.59 21.29
CA GLY A 109 -14.81 -19.19 21.15
C GLY A 109 -15.98 -18.25 21.36
N THR A 110 -15.74 -16.99 21.78
CA THR A 110 -16.79 -15.97 21.88
C THR A 110 -17.33 -15.58 20.50
N GLU A 111 -18.58 -15.20 20.42
CA GLU A 111 -19.24 -14.83 19.16
C GLU A 111 -18.85 -13.43 18.71
N PHE A 112 -18.67 -13.25 17.40
CA PHE A 112 -18.55 -11.94 16.78
C PHE A 112 -19.96 -11.39 16.50
N ASP A 113 -20.27 -10.23 17.05
CA ASP A 113 -21.57 -9.58 16.98
C ASP A 113 -21.44 -8.04 16.87
N ALA A 114 -22.58 -7.35 16.82
CA ALA A 114 -22.64 -5.89 16.77
C ALA A 114 -22.07 -5.21 18.03
N ALA A 115 -22.13 -5.87 19.19
CA ALA A 115 -21.51 -5.34 20.41
C ALA A 115 -19.99 -5.38 20.33
N ALA A 116 -19.42 -6.41 19.68
CA ALA A 116 -17.99 -6.47 19.41
C ALA A 116 -17.54 -5.37 18.45
N VAL A 117 -18.33 -5.06 17.41
CA VAL A 117 -18.05 -3.94 16.50
C VAL A 117 -18.01 -2.61 17.27
N LYS A 118 -19.06 -2.35 18.07
CA LYS A 118 -19.12 -1.16 18.93
C LYS A 118 -17.90 -1.05 19.83
N PHE A 119 -17.59 -2.11 20.56
CA PHE A 119 -16.45 -2.15 21.48
C PHE A 119 -15.13 -1.81 20.76
N ASN A 120 -14.84 -2.44 19.62
CA ASN A 120 -13.57 -2.26 18.94
C ASN A 120 -13.40 -0.84 18.37
N LEU A 121 -14.41 -0.31 17.69
CA LEU A 121 -14.32 1.03 17.09
C LEU A 121 -14.27 2.12 18.17
N GLU A 122 -15.10 2.02 19.22
CA GLU A 122 -15.08 3.01 20.30
C GLU A 122 -13.80 2.94 21.13
N ARG A 123 -13.24 1.73 21.36
CA ARG A 123 -11.94 1.56 22.02
C ARG A 123 -10.82 2.28 21.27
N VAL A 124 -10.77 2.14 19.93
CA VAL A 124 -9.76 2.82 19.11
C VAL A 124 -9.98 4.33 19.08
N ALA A 125 -11.24 4.78 19.05
CA ALA A 125 -11.60 6.20 19.00
C ALA A 125 -11.40 6.93 20.34
N ASP A 126 -11.41 6.22 21.46
CA ASP A 126 -11.28 6.80 22.80
C ASP A 126 -9.89 7.42 23.01
N PRO A 127 -9.81 8.75 23.27
CA PRO A 127 -8.53 9.42 23.52
C PRO A 127 -7.78 8.88 24.74
N ALA A 128 -8.46 8.31 25.73
CA ALA A 128 -7.84 7.77 26.93
C ALA A 128 -6.93 6.56 26.64
N ASN A 129 -7.21 5.82 25.57
CA ASN A 129 -6.43 4.66 25.18
C ASN A 129 -5.13 5.00 24.44
N ASN A 130 -4.90 6.25 24.03
CA ASN A 130 -3.73 6.69 23.25
C ASN A 130 -3.44 5.83 22.01
N ALA A 131 -4.50 5.26 21.39
CA ALA A 131 -4.38 4.41 20.23
C ALA A 131 -3.83 5.18 19.03
N ARG A 132 -2.78 4.67 18.37
CA ARG A 132 -2.21 5.31 17.17
C ARG A 132 -3.20 5.33 16.00
N ALA A 133 -4.01 4.29 15.87
CA ALA A 133 -5.04 4.18 14.85
C ALA A 133 -6.20 5.17 15.05
N ARG A 134 -6.33 5.80 16.22
CA ARG A 134 -7.36 6.81 16.51
C ARG A 134 -7.43 7.93 15.49
N GLN A 135 -6.29 8.34 14.94
CA GLN A 135 -6.24 9.40 13.93
C GLN A 135 -7.13 9.11 12.70
N TYR A 136 -7.43 7.85 12.43
CA TYR A 136 -8.30 7.44 11.33
C TYR A 136 -9.78 7.47 11.69
N LEU A 137 -10.12 7.43 12.98
CA LEU A 137 -11.50 7.42 13.49
C LEU A 137 -11.95 8.77 14.07
N LEU A 138 -11.30 9.88 13.69
CA LEU A 138 -11.67 11.21 14.21
C LEU A 138 -13.10 11.62 13.83
N ASP A 139 -13.61 11.14 12.70
CA ASP A 139 -14.98 11.36 12.24
C ASP A 139 -16.01 10.43 12.88
N LEU A 140 -15.60 9.40 13.63
CA LEU A 140 -16.51 8.53 14.36
C LEU A 140 -17.21 9.33 15.47
N ALA A 141 -18.55 9.31 15.48
CA ALA A 141 -19.36 9.88 16.53
C ALA A 141 -19.77 8.82 17.57
N SER A 142 -20.35 7.71 17.11
CA SER A 142 -20.79 6.59 17.96
C SER A 142 -21.01 5.34 17.11
N VAL A 143 -21.19 4.20 17.79
CA VAL A 143 -21.67 2.96 17.16
C VAL A 143 -22.92 2.49 17.90
N ASP A 144 -24.01 2.31 17.17
CA ASP A 144 -25.26 1.78 17.72
C ASP A 144 -25.38 0.28 17.41
N VAL A 145 -25.75 -0.49 18.41
CA VAL A 145 -26.16 -1.89 18.27
C VAL A 145 -27.65 -1.90 17.97
N ILE A 146 -28.03 -2.17 16.71
CA ILE A 146 -29.43 -2.23 16.30
C ILE A 146 -30.03 -3.58 16.70
N ASP A 147 -29.29 -4.64 16.41
CA ASP A 147 -29.53 -6.01 16.87
C ASP A 147 -28.20 -6.78 16.94
N GLY A 148 -28.24 -8.08 17.24
CA GLY A 148 -27.01 -8.89 17.38
C GLY A 148 -26.12 -8.91 16.13
N HIS A 149 -26.69 -8.68 14.94
CA HIS A 149 -25.94 -8.75 13.67
C HIS A 149 -26.10 -7.49 12.80
N THR A 150 -26.57 -6.39 13.37
CA THR A 150 -26.69 -5.10 12.68
C THR A 150 -26.08 -3.99 13.55
N ALA A 151 -24.99 -3.41 13.05
CA ALA A 151 -24.32 -2.28 13.68
C ALA A 151 -24.46 -1.03 12.82
N ARG A 152 -24.78 0.11 13.43
CA ARG A 152 -24.77 1.41 12.76
C ARG A 152 -23.62 2.25 13.26
N VAL A 153 -22.74 2.63 12.35
CA VAL A 153 -21.63 3.53 12.61
C VAL A 153 -22.09 4.95 12.29
N ASN A 154 -22.12 5.83 13.27
CA ASN A 154 -22.50 7.23 13.12
C ASN A 154 -21.25 8.11 12.99
N LEU A 155 -21.31 9.08 12.10
CA LEU A 155 -20.22 9.99 11.77
C LEU A 155 -20.58 11.43 12.17
N LYS A 156 -19.59 12.19 12.64
CA LYS A 156 -19.73 13.62 12.97
C LYS A 156 -20.07 14.45 11.75
N GLN A 157 -19.55 14.03 10.59
CA GLN A 157 -19.75 14.64 9.28
C GLN A 157 -19.71 13.58 8.20
N PRO A 158 -20.22 13.81 6.99
CA PRO A 158 -20.03 12.90 5.86
C PRO A 158 -18.56 12.63 5.62
N SER A 159 -18.20 11.36 5.42
CA SER A 159 -16.81 10.94 5.19
C SER A 159 -16.77 9.88 4.08
N GLY A 160 -16.40 10.30 2.87
CA GLY A 160 -16.29 9.42 1.70
C GLY A 160 -15.18 8.36 1.85
N GLY A 161 -14.17 8.63 2.67
CA GLY A 161 -13.06 7.72 2.96
C GLY A 161 -13.27 6.78 4.14
N PHE A 162 -14.40 6.83 4.85
CA PHE A 162 -14.54 6.11 6.11
C PHE A 162 -14.54 4.57 5.94
N LEU A 163 -15.11 4.04 4.86
CA LEU A 163 -14.98 2.59 4.55
C LEU A 163 -13.53 2.16 4.39
N ALA A 164 -12.72 3.00 3.78
CA ALA A 164 -11.30 2.72 3.61
C ALA A 164 -10.54 2.66 4.95
N VAL A 165 -10.96 3.47 5.91
CA VAL A 165 -10.45 3.42 7.29
C VAL A 165 -10.81 2.10 7.95
N LEU A 166 -12.05 1.62 7.76
CA LEU A 166 -12.52 0.35 8.31
C LEU A 166 -11.89 -0.88 7.63
N ALA A 167 -11.25 -0.71 6.47
CA ALA A 167 -10.44 -1.74 5.82
C ALA A 167 -8.97 -1.77 6.29
N LEU A 168 -8.60 -0.90 7.24
CA LEU A 168 -7.26 -0.83 7.84
C LEU A 168 -7.29 -1.30 9.30
N GLU A 169 -6.14 -1.15 9.97
CA GLU A 169 -5.93 -1.51 11.37
C GLU A 169 -6.96 -0.91 12.35
N ALA A 170 -7.52 0.26 12.02
CA ALA A 170 -8.56 0.89 12.83
C ALA A 170 -9.90 0.14 12.82
N GLY A 171 -10.14 -0.65 11.76
CA GLY A 171 -11.33 -1.47 11.60
C GLY A 171 -11.15 -2.93 12.00
N SER A 172 -10.01 -3.32 12.59
CA SER A 172 -9.74 -4.70 12.99
C SER A 172 -10.62 -5.14 14.17
N MET A 173 -11.25 -6.32 14.04
CA MET A 173 -12.14 -6.87 15.03
C MET A 173 -11.40 -7.88 15.92
N LEU A 174 -11.39 -7.61 17.21
CA LEU A 174 -10.70 -8.37 18.25
C LEU A 174 -11.69 -8.76 19.35
N SER A 175 -11.40 -9.84 20.09
CA SER A 175 -12.28 -10.30 21.18
C SER A 175 -12.37 -9.28 22.33
N PRO A 176 -13.53 -8.71 22.61
CA PRO A 176 -13.72 -7.84 23.77
C PRO A 176 -13.44 -8.56 25.11
N ALA A 177 -13.75 -9.85 25.19
CA ALA A 177 -13.52 -10.67 26.38
C ALA A 177 -12.02 -10.83 26.64
N ALA A 178 -11.25 -11.18 25.61
CA ALA A 178 -9.79 -11.35 25.72
C ALA A 178 -9.10 -10.01 26.05
N ILE A 179 -9.48 -8.90 25.42
CA ILE A 179 -8.92 -7.58 25.72
C ILE A 179 -9.10 -7.21 27.19
N ARG A 180 -10.32 -7.43 27.73
CA ARG A 180 -10.61 -7.12 29.13
C ARG A 180 -9.88 -8.02 30.12
N SER A 181 -9.77 -9.31 29.81
CA SER A 181 -9.16 -10.29 30.72
C SER A 181 -7.64 -10.30 30.71
N MET A 182 -7.03 -10.04 29.55
CA MET A 182 -5.58 -10.15 29.39
C MET A 182 -4.85 -8.81 29.61
N GLY A 183 -5.54 -7.67 29.50
CA GLY A 183 -4.92 -6.36 29.67
C GLY A 183 -3.72 -6.16 28.73
N PRO A 184 -2.54 -5.73 29.23
CA PRO A 184 -1.34 -5.47 28.40
C PRO A 184 -0.81 -6.71 27.67
N GLU A 185 -1.01 -7.92 28.22
CA GLU A 185 -0.57 -9.16 27.58
C GLU A 185 -1.32 -9.46 26.28
N PHE A 186 -2.49 -8.85 26.07
CA PHE A 186 -3.26 -8.99 24.84
C PHE A 186 -2.42 -8.62 23.59
N ALA A 187 -1.59 -7.56 23.68
CA ALA A 187 -0.75 -7.11 22.59
C ALA A 187 0.33 -8.14 22.17
N ARG A 188 0.60 -9.15 23.00
CA ARG A 188 1.55 -10.24 22.71
C ARG A 188 0.86 -11.51 22.19
N ARG A 189 -0.41 -11.71 22.54
CA ARG A 189 -1.21 -12.88 22.17
C ARG A 189 -2.62 -12.46 21.78
N PRO A 190 -2.76 -11.73 20.67
CA PRO A 190 -4.06 -11.18 20.26
C PRO A 190 -5.05 -12.30 19.93
N VAL A 191 -6.32 -12.02 20.21
CA VAL A 191 -7.45 -12.92 19.95
C VAL A 191 -8.38 -12.21 18.95
N GLY A 192 -8.47 -12.72 17.75
CA GLY A 192 -9.31 -12.19 16.68
C GLY A 192 -10.15 -13.27 16.02
N THR A 193 -10.65 -13.00 14.81
CA THR A 193 -11.50 -13.90 14.01
C THR A 193 -10.72 -14.56 12.85
N GLY A 194 -9.44 -14.21 12.67
CA GLY A 194 -8.64 -14.58 11.52
C GLY A 194 -8.32 -16.07 11.39
N PRO A 195 -7.71 -16.48 10.25
CA PRO A 195 -7.47 -17.89 9.95
C PRO A 195 -6.45 -18.58 10.83
N PHE A 196 -5.59 -17.82 11.53
CA PHE A 196 -4.56 -18.37 12.41
C PHE A 196 -4.61 -17.74 13.80
N ARG A 197 -4.33 -18.55 14.81
CA ARG A 197 -4.22 -18.14 16.22
C ARG A 197 -2.75 -17.95 16.57
N VAL A 198 -2.39 -16.80 17.14
CA VAL A 198 -1.02 -16.52 17.59
C VAL A 198 -0.70 -17.41 18.80
N LEU A 199 0.37 -18.19 18.67
CA LEU A 199 0.91 -19.06 19.73
C LEU A 199 1.92 -18.31 20.59
N SER A 200 2.85 -17.62 19.92
CA SER A 200 3.95 -16.93 20.59
C SER A 200 4.47 -15.76 19.77
N TRP A 201 4.93 -14.75 20.49
CA TRP A 201 5.76 -13.69 19.97
C TRP A 201 6.99 -13.54 20.85
N THR A 202 8.13 -13.93 20.31
CA THR A 202 9.48 -13.75 20.90
C THR A 202 10.27 -12.78 20.03
N SER A 203 11.41 -12.28 20.52
CA SER A 203 12.23 -11.36 19.72
C SER A 203 12.56 -11.94 18.34
N GLY A 204 12.18 -11.21 17.30
CA GLY A 204 12.40 -11.58 15.91
C GLY A 204 11.52 -12.71 15.36
N ARG A 205 10.52 -13.20 16.11
CA ARG A 205 9.71 -14.35 15.67
C ARG A 205 8.27 -14.31 16.19
N VAL A 206 7.29 -14.42 15.28
CA VAL A 206 5.88 -14.67 15.59
C VAL A 206 5.48 -16.03 15.03
N GLU A 207 4.82 -16.86 15.84
CA GLU A 207 4.28 -18.15 15.41
C GLU A 207 2.76 -18.16 15.56
N ALA A 208 2.09 -18.65 14.52
CA ALA A 208 0.64 -18.78 14.52
C ALA A 208 0.24 -20.13 13.90
N GLU A 209 -0.72 -20.81 14.53
CA GLU A 209 -1.28 -22.09 14.09
C GLU A 209 -2.66 -21.90 13.46
N ARG A 210 -3.06 -22.84 12.63
CA ARG A 210 -4.39 -22.88 12.02
C ARG A 210 -5.48 -22.82 13.10
N PHE A 211 -6.51 -22.00 12.82
CA PHE A 211 -7.74 -21.97 13.59
C PHE A 211 -8.81 -22.81 12.91
N ASP A 212 -9.08 -23.99 13.41
CA ASP A 212 -10.03 -24.94 12.81
C ASP A 212 -11.48 -24.41 12.83
N GLY A 213 -11.79 -23.45 13.71
CA GLY A 213 -13.08 -22.75 13.78
C GLY A 213 -13.23 -21.58 12.81
N TYR A 214 -12.31 -21.41 11.86
CA TYR A 214 -12.37 -20.30 10.90
C TYR A 214 -13.62 -20.40 10.02
N TRP A 215 -14.29 -19.28 9.79
CA TRP A 215 -15.62 -19.25 9.20
C TRP A 215 -15.67 -19.49 7.68
N ARG A 216 -14.57 -19.17 6.93
CA ARG A 216 -14.53 -19.28 5.46
C ARG A 216 -14.25 -20.71 5.00
N ASP A 217 -14.89 -21.08 3.87
CA ASP A 217 -14.63 -22.34 3.18
C ASP A 217 -13.61 -22.14 2.06
N GLY A 218 -12.75 -23.12 1.86
CA GLY A 218 -11.80 -23.17 0.76
C GLY A 218 -12.44 -23.76 -0.52
N ALA A 219 -11.69 -23.72 -1.61
CA ALA A 219 -12.12 -24.27 -2.89
C ALA A 219 -12.38 -25.80 -2.86
N ASP A 220 -11.88 -26.49 -1.84
CA ASP A 220 -12.09 -27.92 -1.60
C ASP A 220 -13.31 -28.21 -0.71
N GLY A 221 -14.12 -27.20 -0.39
CA GLY A 221 -15.33 -27.32 0.44
C GLY A 221 -15.07 -27.54 1.94
N ARG A 222 -13.82 -27.47 2.39
CA ARG A 222 -13.44 -27.57 3.81
C ARG A 222 -13.03 -26.20 4.34
N LYS A 223 -13.08 -26.02 5.66
CA LYS A 223 -12.67 -24.75 6.30
C LYS A 223 -11.23 -24.40 5.96
N LEU A 224 -11.01 -23.11 5.63
CA LEU A 224 -9.68 -22.50 5.54
C LEU A 224 -9.06 -22.39 6.94
N PRO A 225 -7.75 -22.14 7.05
CA PRO A 225 -6.76 -22.00 6.00
C PRO A 225 -6.26 -23.36 5.49
N TYR A 226 -5.51 -23.35 4.38
CA TYR A 226 -4.89 -24.57 3.86
C TYR A 226 -3.65 -25.00 4.67
N LEU A 227 -2.87 -24.02 5.15
CA LEU A 227 -1.65 -24.25 5.95
C LEU A 227 -1.97 -24.67 7.39
N ASP A 228 -1.05 -25.42 8.02
CA ASP A 228 -1.13 -25.76 9.44
C ASP A 228 -0.56 -24.64 10.32
N LYS A 229 0.48 -23.95 9.83
CA LYS A 229 1.25 -22.99 10.62
C LYS A 229 1.81 -21.87 9.73
N VAL A 230 1.90 -20.66 10.29
CA VAL A 230 2.68 -19.55 9.73
C VAL A 230 3.70 -19.10 10.75
N VAL A 231 4.93 -18.89 10.29
CA VAL A 231 6.03 -18.35 11.08
C VAL A 231 6.51 -17.06 10.43
N VAL A 232 6.44 -15.95 11.16
CA VAL A 232 7.02 -14.67 10.74
C VAL A 232 8.39 -14.53 11.38
N ARG A 233 9.44 -14.35 10.56
CA ARG A 233 10.83 -14.13 11.03
C ARG A 233 11.24 -12.71 10.69
N VAL A 234 11.89 -12.03 11.62
CA VAL A 234 12.49 -10.72 11.35
C VAL A 234 13.89 -10.93 10.80
N ILE A 235 14.10 -10.54 9.54
CA ILE A 235 15.41 -10.59 8.87
C ILE A 235 15.64 -9.22 8.21
N ALA A 236 16.29 -8.33 8.94
CA ALA A 236 16.51 -6.95 8.50
C ALA A 236 17.51 -6.85 7.33
N ASN A 237 18.51 -7.73 7.30
CA ASN A 237 19.51 -7.74 6.23
C ASN A 237 18.96 -8.43 4.98
N THR A 238 18.82 -7.66 3.90
CA THR A 238 18.25 -8.12 2.62
C THR A 238 19.07 -9.25 1.98
N ALA A 239 20.41 -9.20 2.09
CA ALA A 239 21.26 -10.26 1.52
C ALA A 239 21.07 -11.59 2.28
N VAL A 240 20.99 -11.56 3.60
CA VAL A 240 20.68 -12.74 4.43
C VAL A 240 19.29 -13.27 4.08
N LYS A 241 18.30 -12.38 3.94
CA LYS A 241 16.93 -12.77 3.57
C LYS A 241 16.91 -13.50 2.20
N LEU A 242 17.68 -13.01 1.23
CA LEU A 242 17.76 -13.64 -0.09
C LEU A 242 18.46 -15.02 -0.04
N VAL A 243 19.49 -15.17 0.79
CA VAL A 243 20.13 -16.48 1.04
C VAL A 243 19.13 -17.47 1.66
N GLU A 244 18.37 -17.05 2.65
CA GLU A 244 17.34 -17.87 3.31
C GLU A 244 16.22 -18.28 2.33
N LEU A 245 15.80 -17.38 1.43
CA LEU A 245 14.83 -17.67 0.38
C LEU A 245 15.35 -18.74 -0.59
N LYS A 246 16.61 -18.64 -1.04
CA LYS A 246 17.23 -19.63 -1.92
C LYS A 246 17.39 -21.00 -1.23
N ALA A 247 17.77 -20.99 0.02
CA ALA A 247 17.94 -22.22 0.81
C ALA A 247 16.61 -22.86 1.24
N GLY A 248 15.47 -22.17 1.10
CA GLY A 248 14.16 -22.68 1.53
C GLY A 248 13.88 -22.50 3.04
N GLY A 249 14.74 -21.80 3.77
CA GLY A 249 14.50 -21.42 5.17
C GLY A 249 13.38 -20.39 5.35
N VAL A 250 13.06 -19.67 4.27
CA VAL A 250 11.97 -18.71 4.16
C VAL A 250 11.30 -18.90 2.80
N GLN A 251 9.96 -18.80 2.74
CA GLN A 251 9.20 -18.95 1.50
C GLN A 251 8.73 -17.63 0.91
N VAL A 252 8.55 -16.58 1.73
CA VAL A 252 8.15 -15.23 1.29
C VAL A 252 9.04 -14.21 2.00
N GLY A 253 9.58 -13.26 1.24
CA GLY A 253 10.39 -12.17 1.80
C GLY A 253 10.01 -10.82 1.22
N ASP A 254 9.91 -9.83 2.11
CA ASP A 254 9.68 -8.42 1.74
C ASP A 254 10.97 -7.63 1.57
N ALA A 255 10.80 -6.37 1.16
CA ALA A 255 11.86 -5.34 1.16
C ALA A 255 13.15 -5.74 0.42
N ILE A 256 13.03 -6.63 -0.58
CA ILE A 256 14.17 -6.97 -1.45
C ILE A 256 14.52 -5.74 -2.32
N GLN A 257 15.81 -5.48 -2.45
CA GLN A 257 16.27 -4.30 -3.18
C GLN A 257 16.17 -4.52 -4.71
N VAL A 258 15.85 -3.47 -5.45
CA VAL A 258 15.71 -3.53 -6.91
C VAL A 258 16.96 -4.07 -7.60
N LYS A 259 18.15 -3.79 -7.08
CA LYS A 259 19.43 -4.31 -7.61
C LYS A 259 19.50 -5.84 -7.62
N ASP A 260 18.73 -6.50 -6.76
CA ASP A 260 18.73 -7.94 -6.58
C ASP A 260 17.61 -8.64 -7.40
N PHE A 261 16.72 -7.89 -8.06
CA PHE A 261 15.60 -8.47 -8.83
C PHE A 261 16.09 -9.37 -9.97
N ASP A 262 17.10 -8.94 -10.73
CA ASP A 262 17.70 -9.74 -11.82
C ASP A 262 18.22 -11.11 -11.33
N GLN A 263 18.74 -11.15 -10.10
CA GLN A 263 19.23 -12.38 -9.48
C GLN A 263 18.08 -13.30 -9.09
N VAL A 264 16.97 -12.73 -8.63
CA VAL A 264 15.75 -13.48 -8.30
C VAL A 264 15.12 -14.06 -9.56
N GLU A 265 15.01 -13.28 -10.62
CA GLU A 265 14.40 -13.72 -11.89
C GLU A 265 15.18 -14.87 -12.57
N ARG A 266 16.51 -14.91 -12.39
CA ARG A 266 17.36 -16.00 -12.89
C ARG A 266 17.32 -17.28 -12.05
N ASP A 267 16.82 -17.20 -10.82
CA ASP A 267 16.75 -18.36 -9.94
C ASP A 267 15.47 -19.16 -10.23
N PRO A 268 15.59 -20.45 -10.66
CA PRO A 268 14.42 -21.25 -11.03
C PRO A 268 13.50 -21.58 -9.87
N THR A 269 13.93 -21.38 -8.62
CA THR A 269 13.14 -21.67 -7.41
C THR A 269 12.37 -20.44 -6.90
N LEU A 270 12.72 -19.25 -7.39
CA LEU A 270 12.19 -17.97 -6.92
C LEU A 270 11.30 -17.30 -7.96
N MET A 271 10.49 -16.37 -7.52
CA MET A 271 9.70 -15.46 -8.35
C MET A 271 9.52 -14.13 -7.63
N LEU A 272 9.36 -13.07 -8.40
CA LEU A 272 8.89 -11.77 -7.89
C LEU A 272 7.36 -11.74 -7.91
N SER A 273 6.77 -11.14 -6.89
CA SER A 273 5.34 -10.81 -6.93
C SER A 273 5.07 -9.68 -7.94
N ASP A 274 3.81 -9.45 -8.25
CA ASP A 274 3.41 -8.26 -8.98
C ASP A 274 3.79 -6.99 -8.24
N THR A 275 4.03 -5.92 -8.99
CA THR A 275 4.47 -4.65 -8.42
C THR A 275 3.31 -3.94 -7.75
N ILE A 276 3.44 -3.62 -6.45
CA ILE A 276 2.67 -2.53 -5.84
C ILE A 276 3.51 -1.26 -5.92
N GLN A 277 2.95 -0.20 -6.47
CA GLN A 277 3.59 1.11 -6.49
C GLN A 277 3.41 1.77 -5.11
N GLY A 278 4.33 1.47 -4.18
CA GLY A 278 4.10 1.71 -2.76
C GLY A 278 4.74 2.97 -2.17
N ILE A 279 5.87 3.42 -2.71
CA ILE A 279 6.62 4.54 -2.12
C ILE A 279 6.93 5.56 -3.21
N GLN A 280 6.37 6.76 -3.06
CA GLN A 280 6.74 7.90 -3.88
C GLN A 280 7.99 8.57 -3.34
N GLN A 281 8.95 8.81 -4.20
CA GLN A 281 10.10 9.69 -3.95
C GLN A 281 9.80 11.06 -4.51
N TYR A 282 9.98 12.10 -3.70
CA TYR A 282 9.72 13.47 -4.10
C TYR A 282 10.58 14.47 -3.33
N MET A 283 10.55 15.69 -3.77
CA MET A 283 11.22 16.83 -3.15
C MET A 283 10.21 17.89 -2.78
N ALA A 284 10.25 18.41 -1.56
CA ALA A 284 9.46 19.55 -1.12
C ALA A 284 10.33 20.78 -0.91
N PHE A 285 9.78 21.92 -1.32
CA PHE A 285 10.35 23.24 -1.05
C PHE A 285 9.69 23.82 0.21
N ASN A 286 10.46 24.46 1.08
CA ASN A 286 9.86 25.24 2.14
C ASN A 286 9.41 26.59 1.56
N VAL A 287 8.14 26.66 1.17
CA VAL A 287 7.59 27.86 0.50
C VAL A 287 7.30 29.02 1.46
N THR A 288 7.46 28.80 2.77
CA THR A 288 7.13 29.79 3.80
C THR A 288 8.26 30.77 4.10
N LYS A 289 9.46 30.53 3.55
CA LYS A 289 10.67 31.29 3.85
C LYS A 289 11.58 31.45 2.63
N PRO A 290 12.36 32.54 2.55
CA PRO A 290 13.42 32.65 1.56
C PRO A 290 14.40 31.45 1.63
N PRO A 291 14.93 31.02 0.46
CA PRO A 291 14.70 31.60 -0.86
C PRO A 291 13.53 30.98 -1.61
N PHE A 292 12.83 29.97 -1.05
CA PHE A 292 11.81 29.20 -1.75
C PHE A 292 10.37 29.74 -1.59
N ASP A 293 10.16 30.89 -0.97
CA ASP A 293 8.98 31.74 -1.14
C ASP A 293 8.88 32.25 -2.59
N ASN A 294 10.00 32.35 -3.30
CA ASN A 294 10.08 32.75 -4.71
C ASN A 294 9.73 31.59 -5.66
N ILE A 295 8.60 31.73 -6.39
CA ILE A 295 8.14 30.69 -7.32
C ILE A 295 9.08 30.47 -8.52
N ASP A 296 9.78 31.52 -9.01
CA ASP A 296 10.70 31.37 -10.13
C ASP A 296 11.91 30.50 -9.74
N LEU A 297 12.36 30.57 -8.47
CA LEU A 297 13.40 29.66 -7.98
C LEU A 297 12.90 28.21 -7.89
N ARG A 298 11.68 27.98 -7.37
CA ARG A 298 11.08 26.63 -7.35
C ARG A 298 10.96 26.07 -8.76
N ARG A 299 10.47 26.88 -9.70
CA ARG A 299 10.37 26.53 -11.12
C ARG A 299 11.72 26.17 -11.72
N ALA A 300 12.76 26.95 -11.44
CA ALA A 300 14.12 26.69 -11.93
C ALA A 300 14.62 25.32 -11.47
N VAL A 301 14.48 25.01 -10.18
CA VAL A 301 14.90 23.73 -9.63
C VAL A 301 14.07 22.59 -10.23
N ALA A 302 12.74 22.71 -10.30
CA ALA A 302 11.88 21.65 -10.84
C ALA A 302 12.18 21.32 -12.31
N LEU A 303 12.42 22.33 -13.17
CA LEU A 303 12.74 22.15 -14.58
C LEU A 303 14.14 21.62 -14.84
N ALA A 304 15.09 21.81 -13.91
CA ALA A 304 16.44 21.26 -14.02
C ALA A 304 16.48 19.73 -13.79
N ILE A 305 15.43 19.13 -13.23
CA ILE A 305 15.42 17.74 -12.77
C ILE A 305 14.92 16.79 -13.87
N ASN A 306 15.80 15.89 -14.32
CA ASN A 306 15.48 14.80 -15.23
C ASN A 306 14.95 13.58 -14.45
N ARG A 307 13.63 13.57 -14.17
CA ARG A 307 12.96 12.52 -13.39
C ARG A 307 13.10 11.12 -14.00
N PRO A 308 12.95 10.93 -15.35
CA PRO A 308 13.22 9.64 -15.99
C PRO A 308 14.64 9.13 -15.79
N ALA A 309 15.64 10.04 -15.77
CA ALA A 309 17.03 9.63 -15.52
C ALA A 309 17.23 9.17 -14.07
N ILE A 310 16.64 9.86 -13.10
CA ILE A 310 16.67 9.44 -11.69
C ILE A 310 16.04 8.06 -11.53
N GLU A 311 14.82 7.85 -12.09
CA GLU A 311 14.13 6.56 -12.01
C GLU A 311 15.01 5.43 -12.60
N ARG A 312 15.59 5.64 -13.78
CA ARG A 312 16.42 4.64 -14.46
C ARG A 312 17.67 4.26 -13.64
N VAL A 313 18.31 5.24 -13.00
CA VAL A 313 19.48 4.98 -12.15
C VAL A 313 19.10 4.26 -10.87
N ILE A 314 18.04 4.73 -10.19
CA ILE A 314 17.67 4.25 -8.85
C ILE A 314 16.83 2.98 -8.90
N SER A 315 15.88 2.88 -9.83
CA SER A 315 14.93 1.76 -9.93
C SER A 315 15.16 0.88 -11.17
N ARG A 316 16.22 1.14 -11.95
CA ARG A 316 16.59 0.35 -13.14
C ARG A 316 15.44 0.18 -14.15
N GLY A 317 14.58 1.19 -14.29
CA GLY A 317 13.39 1.13 -15.14
C GLY A 317 12.24 0.30 -14.58
N GLN A 318 12.33 -0.18 -13.34
CA GLN A 318 11.28 -0.96 -12.68
C GLN A 318 10.26 -0.08 -11.95
N GLY A 319 10.56 1.22 -11.77
CA GLY A 319 9.67 2.20 -11.16
C GLY A 319 8.74 2.86 -12.18
N VAL A 320 7.89 3.76 -11.71
CA VAL A 320 7.01 4.58 -12.56
C VAL A 320 7.31 6.05 -12.33
N VAL A 321 7.72 6.76 -13.38
CA VAL A 321 7.94 8.21 -13.31
C VAL A 321 6.65 8.90 -12.89
N SER A 322 6.74 9.67 -11.81
CA SER A 322 5.57 10.30 -11.20
C SER A 322 5.08 11.49 -12.02
N GLN A 323 3.79 11.54 -12.32
CA GLN A 323 3.15 12.70 -12.94
C GLN A 323 2.51 13.64 -11.91
N GLY A 324 2.20 13.13 -10.74
CA GLY A 324 1.61 13.84 -9.61
C GLY A 324 1.79 13.02 -8.33
N LEU A 325 0.99 13.34 -7.33
CA LEU A 325 1.06 12.68 -6.02
C LEU A 325 0.61 11.21 -6.04
N LYS A 326 -0.21 10.81 -7.01
CA LYS A 326 -0.85 9.49 -7.01
C LYS A 326 -0.38 8.60 -8.15
N PRO A 327 -0.12 7.29 -7.88
CA PRO A 327 0.25 6.32 -8.89
C PRO A 327 -0.96 5.91 -9.75
N PRO A 328 -0.72 5.29 -10.92
CA PRO A 328 -1.79 4.80 -11.80
C PRO A 328 -2.79 3.85 -11.16
N SER A 329 -2.41 3.14 -10.09
CA SER A 329 -3.30 2.26 -9.32
C SER A 329 -4.25 2.99 -8.37
N SER A 330 -4.08 4.29 -8.15
CA SER A 330 -4.92 5.05 -7.21
C SER A 330 -6.23 5.51 -7.84
N LEU A 331 -7.31 5.50 -7.06
CA LEU A 331 -8.60 6.11 -7.43
C LEU A 331 -8.49 7.61 -7.76
N ALA A 332 -7.50 8.31 -7.20
CA ALA A 332 -7.24 9.73 -7.48
C ALA A 332 -6.24 9.95 -8.63
N TYR A 333 -5.89 8.90 -9.36
CA TYR A 333 -5.05 9.06 -10.54
C TYR A 333 -5.84 9.66 -11.69
N ASP A 334 -5.32 10.74 -12.25
CA ASP A 334 -5.86 11.35 -13.45
C ASP A 334 -4.81 11.38 -14.56
N LYS A 335 -5.18 10.85 -15.73
CA LYS A 335 -4.29 10.75 -16.89
C LYS A 335 -3.97 12.10 -17.51
N SER A 336 -4.71 13.15 -17.22
CA SER A 336 -4.47 14.52 -17.72
C SER A 336 -3.33 15.21 -16.97
N ILE A 337 -3.08 14.83 -15.72
CA ILE A 337 -2.01 15.41 -14.91
C ILE A 337 -0.65 15.14 -15.55
N ARG A 338 0.13 16.22 -15.70
CA ARG A 338 1.51 16.17 -16.19
C ARG A 338 2.43 16.82 -15.19
N GLY A 339 3.37 16.03 -14.68
CA GLY A 339 4.44 16.57 -13.83
C GLY A 339 5.40 17.45 -14.64
N HIS A 340 6.18 18.24 -13.93
CA HIS A 340 7.11 19.19 -14.53
C HIS A 340 8.03 18.50 -15.55
N GLY A 341 8.19 19.11 -16.72
CA GLY A 341 9.12 18.68 -17.75
C GLY A 341 10.57 18.94 -17.33
N HIS A 342 11.52 18.33 -18.07
CA HIS A 342 12.94 18.63 -17.95
C HIS A 342 13.36 19.56 -19.07
N ASP A 343 13.79 20.79 -18.72
CA ASP A 343 14.26 21.80 -19.66
C ASP A 343 15.32 22.69 -18.96
N VAL A 344 16.59 22.41 -19.27
CA VAL A 344 17.72 23.12 -18.68
C VAL A 344 17.76 24.59 -19.10
N ALA A 345 17.34 24.92 -20.33
CA ALA A 345 17.34 26.29 -20.80
C ALA A 345 16.28 27.14 -20.06
N ALA A 346 15.07 26.59 -19.94
CA ALA A 346 13.99 27.21 -19.16
C ALA A 346 14.36 27.28 -17.65
N ALA A 347 15.05 26.28 -17.11
CA ALA A 347 15.56 26.29 -15.74
C ALA A 347 16.52 27.43 -15.48
N ARG A 348 17.49 27.66 -16.41
CA ARG A 348 18.43 28.78 -16.33
C ARG A 348 17.72 30.14 -16.38
N ALA A 349 16.77 30.29 -17.31
CA ALA A 349 16.00 31.52 -17.44
C ALA A 349 15.20 31.82 -16.16
N ALA A 350 14.55 30.81 -15.59
CA ALA A 350 13.82 30.92 -14.33
C ALA A 350 14.76 31.24 -13.16
N TYR A 351 15.94 30.62 -13.11
CA TYR A 351 16.94 30.91 -12.07
C TYR A 351 17.43 32.36 -12.14
N GLN A 352 17.73 32.87 -13.33
CA GLN A 352 18.09 34.27 -13.54
C GLN A 352 16.98 35.22 -13.10
N LYS A 353 15.74 34.91 -13.50
CA LYS A 353 14.55 35.70 -13.14
C LYS A 353 14.30 35.72 -11.62
N SER A 354 14.60 34.64 -10.92
CA SER A 354 14.46 34.56 -9.47
C SER A 354 15.35 35.56 -8.72
N GLY A 355 16.43 36.02 -9.33
CA GLY A 355 17.42 36.89 -8.72
C GLY A 355 18.23 36.24 -7.58
N HIS A 356 18.03 34.95 -7.32
CA HIS A 356 18.72 34.25 -6.27
C HIS A 356 20.20 34.10 -6.60
N LYS A 357 21.05 34.32 -5.57
CA LYS A 357 22.52 34.17 -5.65
C LYS A 357 23.01 33.30 -4.49
N GLY A 358 23.87 32.37 -4.81
CA GLY A 358 24.47 31.49 -3.80
C GLY A 358 23.85 30.08 -3.77
N PRO A 359 24.39 29.23 -2.92
CA PRO A 359 24.00 27.82 -2.87
C PRO A 359 22.64 27.62 -2.22
N ILE A 360 21.93 26.60 -2.70
CA ILE A 360 20.74 26.06 -2.10
C ILE A 360 21.12 24.87 -1.22
N THR A 361 20.52 24.73 -0.04
CA THR A 361 20.79 23.61 0.87
C THR A 361 19.67 22.56 0.77
N LEU A 362 20.03 21.34 0.37
CA LEU A 362 19.18 20.15 0.34
C LEU A 362 19.41 19.33 1.59
N VAL A 363 18.39 19.14 2.42
CA VAL A 363 18.44 18.18 3.53
C VAL A 363 18.02 16.80 3.07
N VAL A 364 18.78 15.79 3.44
CA VAL A 364 18.52 14.39 3.09
C VAL A 364 18.81 13.49 4.28
N ILE A 365 17.96 12.48 4.48
CA ILE A 365 18.19 11.46 5.50
C ILE A 365 19.33 10.52 5.06
N GLN A 366 20.21 10.12 5.98
CA GLN A 366 21.29 9.15 5.75
C GLN A 366 20.70 7.75 5.49
N ARG A 367 20.27 7.53 4.26
CA ARG A 367 19.60 6.29 3.84
C ARG A 367 19.57 6.18 2.31
N ASP A 368 19.87 5.00 1.77
CA ASP A 368 19.64 4.71 0.36
C ASP A 368 18.14 4.53 0.03
N PRO A 369 17.72 4.97 -1.18
CA PRO A 369 18.51 5.69 -2.19
C PRO A 369 18.49 7.22 -2.05
N ASP A 370 18.04 7.78 -0.91
CA ASP A 370 17.86 9.23 -0.76
C ASP A 370 19.15 10.00 -0.97
N THR A 371 20.28 9.48 -0.44
CA THR A 371 21.61 10.06 -0.63
C THR A 371 22.08 9.99 -2.09
N GLN A 372 21.81 8.90 -2.79
CA GLN A 372 22.11 8.76 -4.21
C GLN A 372 21.28 9.73 -5.07
N ILE A 373 19.99 9.90 -4.74
CA ILE A 373 19.12 10.88 -5.40
C ILE A 373 19.68 12.29 -5.21
N ALA A 374 20.13 12.65 -3.98
CA ALA A 374 20.70 13.95 -3.71
C ALA A 374 21.93 14.26 -4.59
N GLN A 375 22.82 13.27 -4.81
CA GLN A 375 23.98 13.41 -5.67
C GLN A 375 23.58 13.61 -7.14
N LEU A 376 22.57 12.88 -7.62
CA LEU A 376 22.03 13.07 -8.98
C LEU A 376 21.44 14.48 -9.15
N LEU A 377 20.67 14.95 -8.16
CA LEU A 377 20.12 16.31 -8.16
C LEU A 377 21.22 17.36 -8.20
N GLN A 378 22.30 17.19 -7.42
CA GLN A 378 23.43 18.11 -7.41
C GLN A 378 24.07 18.24 -8.81
N ALA A 379 24.27 17.13 -9.51
CA ALA A 379 24.80 17.14 -10.86
C ALA A 379 23.83 17.83 -11.85
N MET A 380 22.55 17.52 -11.80
CA MET A 380 21.54 18.09 -12.70
C MET A 380 21.34 19.61 -12.49
N LEU A 381 21.29 20.06 -11.22
CA LEU A 381 21.15 21.48 -10.91
C LEU A 381 22.37 22.29 -11.35
N LYS A 382 23.57 21.71 -11.24
CA LYS A 382 24.81 22.33 -11.72
C LYS A 382 24.77 22.64 -13.23
N GLU A 383 24.16 21.78 -14.03
CA GLU A 383 23.96 22.04 -15.47
C GLU A 383 23.10 23.27 -15.73
N ALA A 384 22.14 23.55 -14.86
CA ALA A 384 21.31 24.77 -14.91
C ALA A 384 21.98 26.00 -14.28
N GLY A 385 23.20 25.87 -13.74
CA GLY A 385 23.92 26.94 -13.05
C GLY A 385 23.48 27.13 -11.58
N ILE A 386 22.80 26.17 -11.01
CA ILE A 386 22.30 26.21 -9.63
C ILE A 386 23.25 25.38 -8.75
N GLU A 387 23.87 26.02 -7.76
CA GLU A 387 24.72 25.35 -6.78
C GLU A 387 23.87 24.68 -5.70
N LEU A 388 24.03 23.36 -5.50
CA LEU A 388 23.35 22.58 -4.46
C LEU A 388 24.35 22.08 -3.43
N LYS A 389 24.13 22.42 -2.15
CA LYS A 389 24.82 21.83 -0.99
C LYS A 389 23.96 20.74 -0.39
N ILE A 390 24.54 19.57 -0.17
CA ILE A 390 23.84 18.41 0.41
C ILE A 390 24.18 18.36 1.90
N GLU A 391 23.16 18.40 2.74
CA GLU A 391 23.24 18.19 4.19
C GLU A 391 22.63 16.82 4.52
N VAL A 392 23.51 15.84 4.83
CA VAL A 392 23.10 14.47 5.20
C VAL A 392 22.86 14.43 6.71
N LEU A 393 21.69 13.95 7.12
CA LEU A 393 21.25 13.97 8.51
C LEU A 393 20.81 12.59 8.98
N GLU A 394 21.04 12.31 10.26
CA GLU A 394 20.41 11.20 10.96
C GLU A 394 18.88 11.39 11.00
N ARG A 395 18.17 10.29 11.17
CA ARG A 395 16.70 10.25 11.06
C ARG A 395 16.00 11.28 11.94
N GLN A 396 16.39 11.39 13.23
CA GLN A 396 15.71 12.30 14.15
C GLN A 396 15.99 13.76 13.79
N ALA A 397 17.24 14.11 13.52
CA ALA A 397 17.62 15.47 13.12
C ALA A 397 16.95 15.89 11.79
N TRP A 398 16.85 14.96 10.85
CA TRP A 398 16.11 15.18 9.59
C TRP A 398 14.62 15.42 9.86
N LEU A 399 14.00 14.59 10.71
CA LEU A 399 12.57 14.69 11.04
C LEU A 399 12.26 16.03 11.73
N ASP A 400 13.09 16.46 12.66
CA ASP A 400 12.96 17.74 13.38
C ASP A 400 13.03 18.91 12.40
N LYS A 401 13.97 18.87 11.44
CA LYS A 401 14.08 19.91 10.41
C LYS A 401 12.87 19.98 9.49
N VAL A 402 12.37 18.82 9.01
CA VAL A 402 11.26 18.82 8.05
C VAL A 402 9.93 19.14 8.71
N LEU A 403 9.66 18.66 9.92
CA LEU A 403 8.44 18.98 10.69
C LEU A 403 8.47 20.44 11.20
N GLY A 404 9.63 20.91 11.62
CA GLY A 404 9.84 22.30 12.06
C GLY A 404 9.95 23.31 10.92
N ARG A 405 9.97 22.84 9.66
CA ARG A 405 10.18 23.68 8.46
C ARG A 405 11.40 24.60 8.59
N THR A 406 12.52 24.02 9.09
CA THR A 406 13.81 24.70 9.24
C THR A 406 14.81 24.27 8.17
N PHE A 407 14.30 23.93 6.98
CA PHE A 407 15.06 23.54 5.80
C PHE A 407 14.71 24.46 4.61
N GLN A 408 15.51 24.44 3.55
CA GLN A 408 15.22 25.11 2.28
C GLN A 408 14.52 24.14 1.33
N VAL A 409 15.14 23.00 1.03
CA VAL A 409 14.59 21.93 0.20
C VAL A 409 14.95 20.58 0.82
N GLY A 410 14.04 19.60 0.71
CA GLY A 410 14.25 18.27 1.31
C GLY A 410 13.79 17.14 0.40
N ILE A 411 14.53 16.02 0.40
CA ILE A 411 14.07 14.77 -0.17
C ILE A 411 13.18 14.05 0.84
N LEU A 412 12.01 13.65 0.37
CA LEU A 412 10.95 13.06 1.16
C LEU A 412 10.42 11.77 0.51
N ARG A 413 9.68 11.01 1.30
CA ARG A 413 8.96 9.82 0.85
C ARG A 413 7.52 9.88 1.31
N ALA A 414 6.61 9.53 0.43
CA ALA A 414 5.23 9.24 0.80
C ALA A 414 4.96 7.75 0.61
N SER A 415 4.46 7.10 1.66
CA SER A 415 3.96 5.73 1.53
C SER A 415 2.58 5.78 0.88
N ILE A 416 2.48 5.18 -0.30
CA ILE A 416 1.26 4.99 -1.06
C ILE A 416 1.28 3.51 -1.50
N PRO A 417 0.24 2.74 -1.41
CA PRO A 417 -1.15 3.13 -1.43
C PRO A 417 -1.74 3.35 -0.03
N ARG A 418 -2.62 4.33 0.09
CA ARG A 418 -3.59 4.41 1.17
C ARG A 418 -4.94 4.08 0.59
N PRO A 419 -5.80 3.36 1.32
CA PRO A 419 -7.07 2.86 0.81
C PRO A 419 -8.00 3.94 0.25
N ASP A 420 -7.90 5.15 0.79
CA ASP A 420 -8.61 6.31 0.26
C ASP A 420 -7.64 7.48 0.02
N PRO A 421 -7.75 8.20 -1.09
CA PRO A 421 -6.93 9.37 -1.38
C PRO A 421 -7.02 10.47 -0.34
N ASP A 422 -8.19 10.68 0.29
CA ASP A 422 -8.37 11.70 1.32
C ASP A 422 -7.38 11.55 2.46
N LEU A 423 -7.08 10.31 2.88
CA LEU A 423 -6.07 10.02 3.92
C LEU A 423 -4.67 10.54 3.58
N THR A 424 -4.37 10.72 2.30
CA THR A 424 -3.11 11.35 1.87
C THR A 424 -3.28 12.86 1.77
N PHE A 425 -4.25 13.30 0.97
CA PHE A 425 -4.38 14.73 0.64
C PHE A 425 -4.64 15.57 1.88
N SER A 426 -5.51 15.12 2.78
CA SER A 426 -5.83 15.83 4.02
C SER A 426 -4.64 15.91 4.98
N ASN A 427 -3.84 14.84 5.08
CA ASN A 427 -2.67 14.82 5.96
C ASN A 427 -1.50 15.66 5.45
N PHE A 428 -1.41 15.86 4.12
CA PHE A 428 -0.28 16.56 3.51
C PHE A 428 -0.63 18.01 3.11
N TYR A 429 -1.87 18.33 2.76
CA TYR A 429 -2.19 19.63 2.12
C TYR A 429 -3.38 20.37 2.73
N GLY A 430 -4.24 19.73 3.51
CA GLY A 430 -5.36 20.41 4.16
C GLY A 430 -4.90 21.37 5.25
N LYS A 431 -5.75 22.32 5.59
CA LYS A 431 -5.52 23.27 6.69
C LYS A 431 -5.25 22.52 8.00
N GLY A 432 -4.14 22.83 8.64
CA GLY A 432 -3.71 22.13 9.85
C GLY A 432 -3.07 20.76 9.59
N ALA A 433 -2.81 20.38 8.34
CA ALA A 433 -2.16 19.12 7.98
C ALA A 433 -0.77 19.00 8.63
N ARG A 434 -0.59 17.92 9.41
CA ARG A 434 0.64 17.71 10.20
C ARG A 434 1.86 17.39 9.32
N GLN A 435 1.63 16.84 8.13
CA GLN A 435 2.66 16.44 7.17
C GLN A 435 2.75 17.40 5.99
N ASN A 436 2.23 18.63 6.12
CA ASN A 436 2.46 19.67 5.11
C ASN A 436 3.90 20.20 5.26
N TYR A 437 4.85 19.45 4.72
CA TYR A 437 6.28 19.78 4.83
C TYR A 437 6.64 21.03 4.04
N SER A 438 6.01 21.25 2.87
CA SER A 438 6.25 22.45 2.06
C SER A 438 5.72 23.73 2.73
N GLY A 439 4.70 23.62 3.58
CA GLY A 439 4.00 24.77 4.15
C GLY A 439 3.12 25.49 3.14
N PHE A 440 2.91 24.90 1.94
CA PHE A 440 2.03 25.47 0.93
C PHE A 440 0.58 25.39 1.39
N LEU A 441 -0.14 26.51 1.33
CA LEU A 441 -1.54 26.62 1.67
C LEU A 441 -2.29 27.32 0.53
N ASP A 442 -3.46 26.83 0.19
CA ASP A 442 -4.37 27.41 -0.79
C ASP A 442 -5.80 27.02 -0.39
N ASP A 443 -6.69 27.99 -0.18
CA ASP A 443 -8.07 27.77 0.27
C ASP A 443 -8.88 26.89 -0.71
N ARG A 444 -8.50 26.85 -1.99
CA ARG A 444 -9.11 25.95 -2.99
C ARG A 444 -8.89 24.49 -2.63
N ILE A 445 -7.72 24.15 -2.07
CA ILE A 445 -7.41 22.78 -1.65
C ILE A 445 -8.38 22.34 -0.54
N ASP A 446 -8.62 23.19 0.44
CA ASP A 446 -9.54 22.88 1.54
C ASP A 446 -10.98 22.68 1.03
N ALA A 447 -11.45 23.54 0.12
CA ALA A 447 -12.77 23.40 -0.50
C ALA A 447 -12.91 22.10 -1.32
N LEU A 448 -11.86 21.73 -2.08
CA LEU A 448 -11.83 20.50 -2.87
C LEU A 448 -11.77 19.25 -1.98
N LEU A 449 -11.04 19.32 -0.87
CA LEU A 449 -11.02 18.24 0.14
C LEU A 449 -12.40 18.07 0.78
N GLU A 450 -13.08 19.15 1.11
CA GLU A 450 -14.43 19.09 1.64
C GLU A 450 -15.41 18.46 0.64
N THR A 451 -15.34 18.88 -0.63
CA THR A 451 -16.10 18.27 -1.72
C THR A 451 -15.83 16.77 -1.81
N SER A 452 -14.55 16.37 -1.85
CA SER A 452 -14.18 14.95 -1.98
C SER A 452 -14.65 14.09 -0.81
N ARG A 453 -14.79 14.65 0.39
CA ARG A 453 -15.29 13.94 1.59
C ARG A 453 -16.80 13.77 1.57
N ARG A 454 -17.53 14.77 1.07
CA ARG A 454 -19.00 14.74 1.01
C ARG A 454 -19.52 13.85 -0.11
N GLU A 455 -18.72 13.70 -1.17
CA GLU A 455 -19.14 12.97 -2.36
C GLU A 455 -18.81 11.46 -2.26
N SER A 456 -19.67 10.64 -2.84
CA SER A 456 -19.42 9.21 -3.04
C SER A 456 -19.14 8.88 -4.50
N ASP A 457 -19.56 9.74 -5.42
CA ASP A 457 -19.25 9.58 -6.83
C ASP A 457 -17.74 9.63 -7.01
N ILE A 458 -17.15 8.52 -7.45
CA ILE A 458 -15.72 8.39 -7.60
C ILE A 458 -15.17 9.36 -8.66
N GLU A 459 -15.97 9.71 -9.67
CA GLU A 459 -15.54 10.64 -10.72
C GLU A 459 -15.49 12.07 -10.20
N VAL A 460 -16.46 12.48 -9.38
CA VAL A 460 -16.45 13.79 -8.72
C VAL A 460 -15.25 13.90 -7.79
N ARG A 461 -15.00 12.86 -7.01
CA ARG A 461 -13.83 12.79 -6.10
C ARG A 461 -12.53 12.82 -6.88
N ARG A 462 -12.41 12.06 -7.99
CA ARG A 462 -11.22 12.04 -8.83
C ARG A 462 -10.90 13.42 -9.40
N LYS A 463 -11.92 14.13 -9.90
CA LYS A 463 -11.76 15.50 -10.41
C LYS A 463 -11.25 16.45 -9.32
N ALA A 464 -11.82 16.40 -8.12
CA ALA A 464 -11.37 17.22 -7.00
C ALA A 464 -9.89 16.92 -6.65
N TYR A 465 -9.48 15.66 -6.59
CA TYR A 465 -8.08 15.31 -6.34
C TYR A 465 -7.15 15.67 -7.51
N ALA A 466 -7.62 15.61 -8.74
CA ALA A 466 -6.85 16.06 -9.90
C ALA A 466 -6.60 17.57 -9.83
N GLU A 467 -7.61 18.36 -9.49
CA GLU A 467 -7.49 19.79 -9.34
C GLU A 467 -6.54 20.18 -8.20
N ILE A 468 -6.59 19.49 -7.04
CA ILE A 468 -5.61 19.67 -5.97
C ILE A 468 -4.18 19.42 -6.48
N GLN A 469 -3.97 18.33 -7.22
CA GLN A 469 -2.64 18.03 -7.78
C GLN A 469 -2.18 19.11 -8.77
N GLN A 470 -3.10 19.64 -9.58
CA GLN A 470 -2.77 20.71 -10.51
C GLN A 470 -2.38 22.00 -9.78
N VAL A 471 -3.11 22.38 -8.72
CA VAL A 471 -2.75 23.54 -7.87
C VAL A 471 -1.34 23.39 -7.31
N LEU A 472 -0.97 22.20 -6.82
CA LEU A 472 0.38 21.95 -6.29
C LEU A 472 1.47 22.03 -7.36
N LEU A 473 1.20 21.50 -8.56
CA LEU A 473 2.12 21.55 -9.70
C LEU A 473 2.29 22.98 -10.24
N ASP A 474 1.21 23.73 -10.44
CA ASP A 474 1.27 25.11 -10.95
C ASP A 474 2.05 26.03 -10.02
N ASN A 475 2.03 25.77 -8.73
CA ASN A 475 2.77 26.51 -7.72
C ASN A 475 4.17 25.95 -7.43
N TYR A 476 4.57 24.88 -8.10
CA TYR A 476 5.87 24.23 -7.84
C TYR A 476 6.12 24.00 -6.33
N ALA A 477 5.07 23.63 -5.60
CA ALA A 477 5.20 23.39 -4.16
C ALA A 477 6.06 22.16 -3.86
N GLU A 478 6.02 21.18 -4.75
CA GLU A 478 6.76 19.93 -4.68
C GLU A 478 7.18 19.47 -6.08
N THR A 479 8.19 18.59 -6.14
CA THR A 479 8.59 17.92 -7.37
C THR A 479 8.62 16.43 -7.15
N TYR A 480 7.73 15.70 -7.83
CA TYR A 480 7.55 14.26 -7.71
C TYR A 480 8.48 13.53 -8.66
N PHE A 481 9.30 12.61 -8.16
CA PHE A 481 10.29 11.91 -8.99
C PHE A 481 9.71 10.65 -9.61
N PHE A 482 9.45 9.62 -8.78
CA PHE A 482 8.96 8.34 -9.23
C PHE A 482 8.33 7.54 -8.08
N PHE A 483 7.53 6.55 -8.44
CA PHE A 483 7.07 5.51 -7.52
C PHE A 483 8.03 4.34 -7.60
N ARG A 484 8.54 3.92 -6.45
CA ARG A 484 9.42 2.75 -6.33
C ARG A 484 8.59 1.47 -6.49
N PRO A 485 9.12 0.45 -7.19
CA PRO A 485 8.52 -0.87 -7.16
C PRO A 485 8.63 -1.43 -5.74
N ASN A 486 7.55 -2.05 -5.28
CA ASN A 486 7.52 -2.82 -4.05
C ASN A 486 7.07 -4.23 -4.39
N LYS A 487 8.03 -5.15 -4.43
CA LYS A 487 7.80 -6.57 -4.76
C LYS A 487 8.27 -7.42 -3.60
N GLU A 488 7.51 -8.47 -3.30
CA GLU A 488 8.00 -9.56 -2.50
C GLU A 488 8.72 -10.57 -3.38
N VAL A 489 9.66 -11.30 -2.77
CA VAL A 489 10.24 -12.50 -3.37
C VAL A 489 9.56 -13.72 -2.76
N LEU A 490 9.06 -14.57 -3.62
CA LEU A 490 8.42 -15.82 -3.22
C LEU A 490 9.18 -17.01 -3.78
N ARG A 491 9.17 -18.11 -3.05
CA ARG A 491 9.50 -19.41 -3.63
C ARG A 491 8.33 -19.88 -4.50
N ARG A 492 8.64 -20.56 -5.61
CA ARG A 492 7.62 -21.02 -6.57
C ARG A 492 6.67 -22.07 -6.01
N GLU A 493 7.02 -22.71 -4.90
CA GLU A 493 6.14 -23.60 -4.15
C GLU A 493 4.99 -22.85 -3.45
N VAL A 494 5.09 -21.53 -3.22
CA VAL A 494 4.03 -20.73 -2.61
C VAL A 494 2.97 -20.42 -3.65
N GLN A 495 1.77 -20.88 -3.36
CA GLN A 495 0.60 -20.72 -4.22
C GLN A 495 -0.52 -19.99 -3.46
N GLY A 496 -1.40 -19.28 -4.17
CA GLY A 496 -2.53 -18.57 -3.56
C GLY A 496 -2.14 -17.40 -2.66
N PHE A 497 -0.85 -17.00 -2.65
CA PHE A 497 -0.42 -15.82 -1.92
C PHE A 497 -0.98 -14.55 -2.58
N ALA A 498 -1.67 -13.75 -1.79
CA ALA A 498 -2.28 -12.52 -2.26
C ALA A 498 -1.99 -11.35 -1.33
N ARG A 499 -2.32 -10.16 -1.78
CA ARG A 499 -2.17 -8.90 -1.04
C ARG A 499 -3.41 -8.05 -1.21
N GLU A 500 -3.76 -7.32 -0.18
CA GLU A 500 -4.72 -6.24 -0.25
C GLU A 500 -4.10 -4.99 -0.89
N PHE A 501 -4.95 -4.04 -1.28
CA PHE A 501 -4.53 -2.76 -1.86
C PHE A 501 -3.47 -2.04 -1.01
N ALA A 502 -3.59 -2.05 0.30
CA ALA A 502 -2.64 -1.45 1.23
C ALA A 502 -1.32 -2.23 1.40
N GLY A 503 -1.13 -3.32 0.67
CA GLY A 503 0.06 -4.17 0.74
C GLY A 503 0.07 -5.16 1.91
N THR A 504 -1.04 -5.33 2.60
CA THR A 504 -1.23 -6.33 3.66
C THR A 504 -1.28 -7.72 3.04
N TRP A 505 -0.63 -8.70 3.66
CA TRP A 505 -0.58 -10.06 3.15
C TRP A 505 -1.82 -10.85 3.54
N ILE A 506 -2.33 -11.67 2.61
CA ILE A 506 -3.49 -12.55 2.81
C ILE A 506 -2.98 -13.99 2.88
N TYR A 507 -3.26 -14.66 4.00
CA TYR A 507 -2.74 -15.99 4.28
C TYR A 507 -3.77 -17.11 4.15
N ALA A 508 -5.05 -16.81 4.25
CA ALA A 508 -6.11 -17.82 4.36
C ALA A 508 -6.09 -18.83 3.20
N GLU A 509 -5.90 -18.36 1.97
CA GLU A 509 -5.89 -19.18 0.76
C GLU A 509 -4.49 -19.57 0.28
N THR A 510 -3.46 -19.20 1.05
CA THR A 510 -2.07 -19.58 0.72
C THR A 510 -1.84 -21.06 1.02
N TRP A 511 -1.13 -21.74 0.11
CA TRP A 511 -0.73 -23.13 0.27
C TRP A 511 0.64 -23.41 -0.33
N LEU A 512 1.25 -24.54 0.01
CA LEU A 512 2.56 -24.95 -0.48
C LEU A 512 2.42 -26.14 -1.42
N LYS A 513 2.88 -25.96 -2.66
CA LYS A 513 3.02 -27.04 -3.64
C LYS A 513 4.15 -27.97 -3.21
N ARG A 514 3.87 -29.24 -3.05
CA ARG A 514 4.83 -30.31 -2.70
C ARG A 514 5.29 -31.04 -3.95
#